data_fd184c2268beb54655e32df46b89a927
#
_entry.id   fd184c2268beb54655e32df46b89a927
#
_cell.length_a   1.000
_cell.length_b   1.000
_cell.length_c   1.000
_cell.angle_alpha   90.00
_cell.angle_beta   90.00
_cell.angle_gamma   90.00
#
_symmetry.space_group_name_H-M   'P 1'
#
loop_
_entity.id
_entity.type
_entity.pdbx_description
1 polymer ?
#
loop_
_entity_poly.entity_id
_entity_poly.type
_entity_poly.pdbx_seq_one_letter_code
_entity_poly.pdbx_strand_id
1 'polypeptide(L)'
;LSNLLYKAREFDLDVNMYDATSRKIIREIKELENEGFQFEGAEASLELLLHKAFGQFQDFFQLLNLKIMVEKRENNGIASEAIIKVKVNDQVVHTAAEGDGPVNAVDNALRKALTEFFPVLERMQLSDYKVRVLDGTKGTSAAVRVLIESTSEAERWSTVGVSENIIEASWQALVDSVNYLLLKELQKRVD
;
A
#
# COMPACT_ATOMS: atom_id res chain seq x y z
N LEU A 1 10.42 -15.05 15.78
CA LEU A 1 10.47 -16.14 14.78
C LEU A 1 9.18 -16.96 14.80
N SER A 2 8.72 -17.44 15.98
CA SER A 2 7.49 -18.23 16.11
C SER A 2 6.23 -17.49 15.66
N ASN A 3 6.15 -16.20 15.91
CA ASN A 3 5.00 -15.36 15.53
C ASN A 3 4.85 -15.18 14.01
N LEU A 4 5.97 -15.02 13.29
CA LEU A 4 5.94 -14.85 11.83
C LEU A 4 5.51 -16.12 11.12
N LEU A 5 5.96 -17.27 11.61
CA LEU A 5 5.58 -18.58 11.07
C LEU A 5 4.14 -18.93 11.38
N TYR A 6 3.66 -18.53 12.54
CA TYR A 6 2.25 -18.65 12.88
C TYR A 6 1.40 -17.83 11.89
N LYS A 7 1.76 -16.56 11.67
CA LYS A 7 1.07 -15.70 10.72
C LYS A 7 1.15 -16.19 9.28
N ALA A 8 2.29 -16.68 8.83
CA ALA A 8 2.41 -17.26 7.51
C ALA A 8 1.46 -18.45 7.29
N ARG A 9 1.26 -19.27 8.32
CA ARG A 9 0.27 -20.37 8.28
C ARG A 9 -1.19 -19.86 8.30
N GLU A 10 -1.47 -18.77 9.02
CA GLU A 10 -2.79 -18.11 8.96
C GLU A 10 -3.13 -17.61 7.55
N PHE A 11 -2.10 -17.28 6.76
CA PHE A 11 -2.23 -16.84 5.37
C PHE A 11 -2.14 -17.99 4.35
N ASP A 12 -2.32 -19.24 4.78
CA ASP A 12 -2.22 -20.45 3.94
C ASP A 12 -0.88 -20.60 3.19
N LEU A 13 0.20 -20.05 3.77
CA LEU A 13 1.54 -20.18 3.23
C LEU A 13 2.25 -21.38 3.85
N ASP A 14 2.67 -22.33 3.02
CA ASP A 14 3.47 -23.47 3.46
C ASP A 14 4.92 -23.04 3.70
N VAL A 15 5.21 -22.68 4.93
CA VAL A 15 6.51 -22.16 5.35
C VAL A 15 7.28 -23.22 6.14
N ASN A 16 8.37 -23.70 5.57
CA ASN A 16 9.32 -24.56 6.27
C ASN A 16 10.46 -23.71 6.87
N MET A 17 10.56 -23.66 8.22
CA MET A 17 11.58 -22.90 8.95
C MET A 17 13.02 -23.20 8.56
N TYR A 18 13.27 -24.37 8.02
CA TYR A 18 14.62 -24.84 7.65
C TYR A 18 15.01 -24.50 6.23
N ASP A 19 14.09 -23.97 5.45
CA ASP A 19 14.34 -23.56 4.07
C ASP A 19 15.13 -22.24 4.00
N ALA A 20 16.00 -22.13 3.00
CA ALA A 20 16.79 -20.92 2.72
C ALA A 20 15.89 -19.71 2.41
N THR A 21 14.77 -19.92 1.73
CA THR A 21 13.78 -18.89 1.39
C THR A 21 13.16 -18.29 2.64
N SER A 22 12.69 -19.10 3.57
CA SER A 22 12.10 -18.63 4.82
C SER A 22 13.09 -17.80 5.65
N ARG A 23 14.36 -18.21 5.70
CA ARG A 23 15.42 -17.45 6.39
C ARG A 23 15.70 -16.10 5.72
N LYS A 24 15.65 -16.05 4.39
CA LYS A 24 15.79 -14.80 3.63
C LYS A 24 14.66 -13.84 3.95
N ILE A 25 13.43 -14.32 3.93
CA ILE A 25 12.23 -13.52 4.21
C ILE A 25 12.27 -12.96 5.64
N ILE A 26 12.63 -13.77 6.62
CA ILE A 26 12.77 -13.31 8.02
C ILE A 26 13.81 -12.19 8.13
N ARG A 27 14.89 -12.27 7.40
CA ARG A 27 15.92 -11.22 7.36
C ARG A 27 15.36 -9.94 6.74
N GLU A 28 14.69 -10.04 5.60
CA GLU A 28 14.06 -8.92 4.91
C GLU A 28 13.04 -8.20 5.79
N ILE A 29 12.19 -8.94 6.49
CA ILE A 29 11.23 -8.35 7.44
C ILE A 29 11.95 -7.59 8.55
N LYS A 30 13.03 -8.15 9.12
CA LYS A 30 13.81 -7.46 10.14
C LYS A 30 14.49 -6.20 9.62
N GLU A 31 14.97 -6.21 8.39
CA GLU A 31 15.55 -5.04 7.74
C GLU A 31 14.49 -3.94 7.58
N LEU A 32 13.30 -4.29 7.10
CA LEU A 32 12.16 -3.36 7.01
C LEU A 32 11.73 -2.82 8.38
N GLU A 33 11.68 -3.67 9.41
CA GLU A 33 11.39 -3.22 10.78
C GLU A 33 12.44 -2.24 11.30
N ASN A 34 13.72 -2.44 10.97
CA ASN A 34 14.80 -1.52 11.31
C ASN A 34 14.68 -0.18 10.54
N GLU A 35 14.14 -0.19 9.33
CA GLU A 35 13.84 1.01 8.56
C GLU A 35 12.62 1.77 9.11
N GLY A 36 11.84 1.14 9.99
CA GLY A 36 10.71 1.75 10.66
C GLY A 36 9.34 1.18 10.30
N PHE A 37 9.27 0.13 9.48
CA PHE A 37 8.03 -0.59 9.26
C PHE A 37 7.55 -1.22 10.57
N GLN A 38 6.25 -1.22 10.76
CA GLN A 38 5.61 -1.89 11.88
C GLN A 38 4.44 -2.70 11.34
N PHE A 39 4.64 -4.00 11.24
CA PHE A 39 3.63 -4.91 10.68
C PHE A 39 2.56 -5.28 11.72
N GLU A 40 2.83 -5.10 13.00
CA GLU A 40 1.80 -5.15 14.02
C GLU A 40 0.80 -4.00 13.79
N GLY A 41 -0.44 -4.37 13.50
CA GLY A 41 -1.48 -3.41 13.09
C GLY A 41 -1.47 -3.05 11.59
N ALA A 42 -0.63 -3.70 10.77
CA ALA A 42 -0.60 -3.59 9.31
C ALA A 42 -0.47 -4.99 8.67
N GLU A 43 -1.33 -5.90 9.08
CA GLU A 43 -1.26 -7.32 8.71
C GLU A 43 -1.44 -7.55 7.22
N ALA A 44 -2.20 -6.68 6.52
CA ALA A 44 -2.37 -6.79 5.09
C ALA A 44 -1.06 -6.54 4.31
N SER A 45 -0.23 -5.57 4.73
CA SER A 45 1.11 -5.38 4.15
C SER A 45 2.02 -6.57 4.41
N LEU A 46 1.97 -7.17 5.60
CA LEU A 46 2.73 -8.37 5.93
C LEU A 46 2.30 -9.55 5.07
N GLU A 47 1.01 -9.77 4.91
CA GLU A 47 0.46 -10.86 4.08
C GLU A 47 0.92 -10.72 2.62
N LEU A 48 0.80 -9.52 2.04
CA LEU A 48 1.28 -9.24 0.68
C LEU A 48 2.78 -9.48 0.54
N LEU A 49 3.58 -9.01 1.50
CA LEU A 49 5.03 -9.22 1.51
C LEU A 49 5.36 -10.72 1.50
N LEU A 50 4.70 -11.51 2.32
CA LEU A 50 4.90 -12.95 2.39
C LEU A 50 4.48 -13.64 1.08
N HIS A 51 3.30 -13.34 0.53
CA HIS A 51 2.86 -13.89 -0.74
C HIS A 51 3.83 -13.56 -1.90
N LYS A 52 4.34 -12.32 -1.95
CA LYS A 52 5.36 -11.89 -2.94
C LYS A 52 6.66 -12.68 -2.77
N ALA A 53 7.13 -12.80 -1.54
CA ALA A 53 8.38 -13.47 -1.23
C ALA A 53 8.36 -14.98 -1.54
N PHE A 54 7.20 -15.62 -1.43
CA PHE A 54 7.00 -17.02 -1.83
C PHE A 54 6.62 -17.20 -3.30
N GLY A 55 6.59 -16.10 -4.09
CA GLY A 55 6.26 -16.16 -5.51
C GLY A 55 4.80 -16.48 -5.82
N GLN A 56 3.91 -16.32 -4.85
CA GLN A 56 2.48 -16.61 -4.96
C GLN A 56 1.64 -15.39 -5.33
N PHE A 57 2.26 -14.22 -5.44
CA PHE A 57 1.59 -12.98 -5.75
C PHE A 57 2.45 -12.07 -6.60
N GLN A 58 1.82 -11.41 -7.55
CA GLN A 58 2.38 -10.31 -8.33
C GLN A 58 1.42 -9.11 -8.25
N ASP A 59 1.97 -7.90 -8.29
CA ASP A 59 1.15 -6.70 -8.28
C ASP A 59 0.19 -6.68 -9.47
N PHE A 60 -1.07 -6.29 -9.24
CA PHE A 60 -2.10 -6.23 -10.27
C PHE A 60 -1.89 -5.09 -11.27
N PHE A 61 -1.07 -4.12 -10.91
CA PHE A 61 -0.72 -2.98 -11.74
C PHE A 61 0.70 -2.50 -11.44
N GLN A 62 1.28 -1.77 -12.38
CA GLN A 62 2.60 -1.16 -12.26
C GLN A 62 2.49 0.36 -12.39
N LEU A 63 3.06 1.10 -11.44
CA LEU A 63 3.23 2.54 -11.57
C LEU A 63 4.30 2.84 -12.63
N LEU A 64 3.95 3.64 -13.62
CA LEU A 64 4.90 4.16 -14.61
C LEU A 64 5.30 5.61 -14.31
N ASN A 65 4.36 6.43 -13.82
CA ASN A 65 4.62 7.81 -13.41
C ASN A 65 3.56 8.30 -12.44
N LEU A 66 3.97 9.10 -11.47
CA LEU A 66 3.11 9.85 -10.57
C LEU A 66 3.63 11.28 -10.45
N LYS A 67 2.77 12.24 -10.72
CA LYS A 67 3.02 13.66 -10.51
C LYS A 67 1.92 14.24 -9.63
N ILE A 68 2.31 14.98 -8.62
CA ILE A 68 1.39 15.67 -7.72
C ILE A 68 1.67 17.15 -7.79
N MET A 69 0.63 17.93 -7.93
CA MET A 69 0.67 19.38 -7.90
C MET A 69 -0.16 19.87 -6.72
N VAL A 70 0.46 20.67 -5.88
CA VAL A 70 -0.21 21.37 -4.77
C VAL A 70 -0.03 22.85 -5.03
N GLU A 71 -1.13 23.55 -5.22
CA GLU A 71 -1.14 24.97 -5.51
C GLU A 71 -1.85 25.73 -4.40
N LYS A 72 -1.15 26.68 -3.77
CA LYS A 72 -1.77 27.62 -2.86
C LYS A 72 -2.15 28.88 -3.61
N ARG A 73 -3.44 29.16 -3.66
CA ARG A 73 -4.00 30.36 -4.31
C ARG A 73 -4.37 31.41 -3.28
N GLU A 74 -4.16 32.68 -3.62
CA GLU A 74 -4.38 33.80 -2.69
C GLU A 74 -5.80 33.83 -2.12
N ASN A 75 -6.82 33.57 -2.95
CA ASN A 75 -8.22 33.67 -2.58
C ASN A 75 -9.01 32.34 -2.53
N ASN A 76 -8.42 31.21 -2.96
CA ASN A 76 -9.14 29.94 -3.13
C ASN A 76 -8.56 28.77 -2.31
N GLY A 77 -7.73 29.06 -1.29
CA GLY A 77 -7.15 27.99 -0.47
C GLY A 77 -6.06 27.20 -1.17
N ILE A 78 -6.03 25.89 -0.91
CA ILE A 78 -5.05 24.96 -1.48
C ILE A 78 -5.79 23.99 -2.39
N ALA A 79 -5.30 23.83 -3.62
CA ALA A 79 -5.76 22.82 -4.56
C ALA A 79 -4.70 21.72 -4.72
N SER A 80 -5.13 20.47 -4.78
CA SER A 80 -4.26 19.32 -4.99
C SER A 80 -4.76 18.52 -6.19
N GLU A 81 -3.86 18.19 -7.11
CA GLU A 81 -4.12 17.35 -8.28
C GLU A 81 -3.04 16.28 -8.39
N ALA A 82 -3.42 15.06 -8.68
CA ALA A 82 -2.52 13.98 -9.03
C ALA A 82 -2.72 13.54 -10.48
N ILE A 83 -1.63 13.37 -11.20
CA ILE A 83 -1.58 12.79 -12.54
C ILE A 83 -0.84 11.47 -12.43
N ILE A 84 -1.49 10.39 -12.83
CA ILE A 84 -0.96 9.04 -12.71
C ILE A 84 -0.89 8.34 -14.06
N LYS A 85 0.17 7.59 -14.28
CA LYS A 85 0.32 6.67 -15.40
C LYS A 85 0.63 5.29 -14.86
N VAL A 86 -0.27 4.36 -15.10
CA VAL A 86 -0.15 2.97 -14.64
C VAL A 86 -0.28 1.99 -15.80
N LYS A 87 0.33 0.83 -15.66
CA LYS A 87 0.16 -0.29 -16.56
C LYS A 87 -0.65 -1.38 -15.86
N VAL A 88 -1.75 -1.80 -16.47
CA VAL A 88 -2.61 -2.90 -16.02
C VAL A 88 -2.64 -3.93 -17.14
N ASN A 89 -2.19 -5.15 -16.88
CA ASN A 89 -1.92 -6.13 -17.92
C ASN A 89 -0.97 -5.51 -18.98
N ASP A 90 -1.37 -5.38 -20.22
CA ASP A 90 -0.59 -4.74 -21.28
C ASP A 90 -1.12 -3.36 -21.69
N GLN A 91 -2.08 -2.83 -20.95
CA GLN A 91 -2.68 -1.53 -21.21
C GLN A 91 -2.08 -0.45 -20.31
N VAL A 92 -1.82 0.71 -20.89
CA VAL A 92 -1.35 1.89 -20.16
C VAL A 92 -2.51 2.86 -20.01
N VAL A 93 -2.79 3.22 -18.76
CA VAL A 93 -3.80 4.22 -18.39
C VAL A 93 -3.08 5.47 -17.91
N HIS A 94 -3.47 6.62 -18.45
CA HIS A 94 -2.96 7.92 -18.04
C HIS A 94 -4.14 8.82 -17.70
N THR A 95 -4.26 9.22 -16.43
CA THR A 95 -5.40 9.99 -15.93
C THR A 95 -5.00 10.94 -14.83
N ALA A 96 -5.89 11.87 -14.49
CA ALA A 96 -5.70 12.82 -13.42
C ALA A 96 -6.95 12.91 -12.56
N ALA A 97 -6.78 13.31 -11.30
CA ALA A 97 -7.86 13.61 -10.38
C ALA A 97 -7.45 14.67 -9.37
N GLU A 98 -8.41 15.48 -8.96
CA GLU A 98 -8.28 16.40 -7.85
C GLU A 98 -8.62 15.71 -6.53
N GLY A 99 -8.18 16.30 -5.41
CA GLY A 99 -8.50 15.85 -4.06
C GLY A 99 -8.36 16.98 -3.04
N ASP A 100 -8.89 16.75 -1.84
CA ASP A 100 -8.81 17.69 -0.71
C ASP A 100 -7.37 17.89 -0.20
N GLY A 101 -6.50 16.96 -0.54
CA GLY A 101 -5.07 17.00 -0.26
C GLY A 101 -4.30 16.09 -1.20
N PRO A 102 -2.95 16.10 -1.15
CA PRO A 102 -2.12 15.37 -2.11
C PRO A 102 -2.38 13.86 -2.08
N VAL A 103 -2.54 13.26 -0.91
CA VAL A 103 -2.78 11.81 -0.79
C VAL A 103 -4.19 11.43 -1.26
N ASN A 104 -5.20 12.26 -0.97
CA ASN A 104 -6.55 12.05 -1.47
C ASN A 104 -6.61 12.19 -3.00
N ALA A 105 -5.87 13.15 -3.59
CA ALA A 105 -5.76 13.28 -5.04
C ALA A 105 -5.13 12.04 -5.69
N VAL A 106 -4.09 11.46 -5.04
CA VAL A 106 -3.45 10.21 -5.51
C VAL A 106 -4.42 9.04 -5.45
N ASP A 107 -5.14 8.88 -4.33
CA ASP A 107 -6.16 7.82 -4.20
C ASP A 107 -7.24 7.93 -5.27
N ASN A 108 -7.76 9.14 -5.48
CA ASN A 108 -8.77 9.40 -6.51
C ASN A 108 -8.26 9.10 -7.92
N ALA A 109 -7.02 9.50 -8.25
CA ALA A 109 -6.41 9.22 -9.54
C ALA A 109 -6.16 7.73 -9.75
N LEU A 110 -5.66 7.03 -8.73
CA LEU A 110 -5.41 5.60 -8.79
C LEU A 110 -6.71 4.80 -8.98
N ARG A 111 -7.74 5.11 -8.21
CA ARG A 111 -9.06 4.47 -8.38
C ARG A 111 -9.64 4.72 -9.75
N LYS A 112 -9.60 5.96 -10.23
CA LYS A 112 -10.06 6.32 -11.58
C LYS A 112 -9.33 5.51 -12.66
N ALA A 113 -8.04 5.24 -12.48
CA ALA A 113 -7.25 4.44 -13.42
C ALA A 113 -7.59 2.95 -13.37
N LEU A 114 -7.96 2.42 -12.20
CA LEU A 114 -8.05 0.97 -11.96
C LEU A 114 -9.49 0.42 -11.97
N THR A 115 -10.51 1.23 -11.71
CA THR A 115 -11.90 0.78 -11.52
C THR A 115 -12.47 0.09 -12.77
N GLU A 116 -12.07 0.52 -13.96
CA GLU A 116 -12.49 -0.13 -15.21
C GLU A 116 -12.02 -1.59 -15.31
N PHE A 117 -10.84 -1.89 -14.75
CA PHE A 117 -10.27 -3.24 -14.72
C PHE A 117 -10.74 -4.04 -13.51
N PHE A 118 -10.95 -3.35 -12.41
CA PHE A 118 -11.27 -3.92 -11.10
C PHE A 118 -12.45 -3.21 -10.45
N PRO A 119 -13.71 -3.50 -10.87
CA PRO A 119 -14.89 -2.80 -10.37
C PRO A 119 -15.09 -2.91 -8.86
N VAL A 120 -14.53 -3.92 -8.21
CA VAL A 120 -14.58 -4.09 -6.74
C VAL A 120 -14.00 -2.88 -5.99
N LEU A 121 -13.09 -2.13 -6.62
CA LEU A 121 -12.48 -0.92 -6.02
C LEU A 121 -13.49 0.20 -5.78
N GLU A 122 -14.65 0.20 -6.42
CA GLU A 122 -15.73 1.16 -6.13
C GLU A 122 -16.25 1.04 -4.70
N ARG A 123 -16.17 -0.16 -4.10
CA ARG A 123 -16.63 -0.43 -2.74
C ARG A 123 -15.58 -0.15 -1.68
N MET A 124 -14.34 0.08 -2.09
CA MET A 124 -13.24 0.36 -1.17
C MET A 124 -13.29 1.80 -0.68
N GLN A 125 -13.10 1.98 0.61
CA GLN A 125 -13.00 3.29 1.24
C GLN A 125 -11.79 3.34 2.17
N LEU A 126 -11.05 4.45 2.14
CA LEU A 126 -10.03 4.71 3.14
C LEU A 126 -10.74 5.25 4.39
N SER A 127 -10.70 4.49 5.48
CA SER A 127 -11.41 4.81 6.72
C SER A 127 -10.55 5.55 7.73
N ASP A 128 -9.22 5.39 7.66
CA ASP A 128 -8.28 6.09 8.54
C ASP A 128 -6.92 6.27 7.84
N TYR A 129 -6.25 7.37 8.19
CA TYR A 129 -4.93 7.74 7.69
C TYR A 129 -4.10 8.35 8.82
N LYS A 130 -3.03 7.68 9.22
CA LYS A 130 -2.16 8.09 10.31
C LYS A 130 -0.73 8.26 9.84
N VAL A 131 -0.10 9.34 10.25
CA VAL A 131 1.30 9.61 9.97
C VAL A 131 2.07 9.76 11.28
N ARG A 132 3.20 9.07 11.40
CA ARG A 132 4.10 9.18 12.52
C ARG A 132 5.51 9.50 12.06
N VAL A 133 6.11 10.54 12.60
CA VAL A 133 7.53 10.86 12.44
C VAL A 133 8.35 9.86 13.26
N LEU A 134 9.32 9.20 12.65
CA LEU A 134 10.09 8.13 13.30
C LEU A 134 11.32 8.66 14.07
N ASP A 135 11.96 9.71 13.56
CA ASP A 135 13.08 10.37 14.21
C ASP A 135 12.90 11.90 14.12
N GLY A 136 12.26 12.46 15.14
CA GLY A 136 11.96 13.88 15.19
C GLY A 136 13.22 14.78 15.27
N THR A 137 14.40 14.23 15.58
CA THR A 137 15.66 15.01 15.66
C THR A 137 16.13 15.46 14.28
N LYS A 138 15.73 14.78 13.22
CA LYS A 138 16.03 15.13 11.82
C LYS A 138 15.11 16.21 11.23
N GLY A 139 14.12 16.68 11.98
CA GLY A 139 13.18 17.70 11.50
C GLY A 139 12.38 17.24 10.26
N THR A 140 12.38 18.10 9.23
CA THR A 140 11.63 17.83 7.97
C THR A 140 12.23 16.74 7.08
N SER A 141 13.43 16.26 7.39
CA SER A 141 14.09 15.15 6.69
C SER A 141 13.94 13.81 7.43
N ALA A 142 13.15 13.77 8.50
CA ALA A 142 12.87 12.55 9.21
C ALA A 142 12.01 11.59 8.37
N ALA A 143 12.30 10.30 8.48
CA ALA A 143 11.41 9.29 7.91
C ALA A 143 10.05 9.32 8.61
N VAL A 144 9.00 9.08 7.85
CA VAL A 144 7.64 8.97 8.35
C VAL A 144 7.09 7.57 8.08
N ARG A 145 6.30 7.09 9.01
CA ARG A 145 5.48 5.90 8.85
C ARG A 145 4.04 6.33 8.58
N VAL A 146 3.48 5.86 7.48
CA VAL A 146 2.09 6.04 7.12
C VAL A 146 1.35 4.74 7.33
N LEU A 147 0.25 4.78 8.06
CA LEU A 147 -0.69 3.69 8.24
C LEU A 147 -2.01 4.08 7.59
N ILE A 148 -2.50 3.23 6.69
CA ILE A 148 -3.82 3.38 6.04
C ILE A 148 -4.72 2.25 6.51
N GLU A 149 -5.90 2.59 6.99
CA GLU A 149 -6.98 1.65 7.22
C GLU A 149 -7.99 1.76 6.10
N SER A 150 -8.36 0.64 5.51
CA SER A 150 -9.32 0.56 4.42
C SER A 150 -10.46 -0.38 4.77
N THR A 151 -11.61 -0.14 4.18
CA THR A 151 -12.82 -0.96 4.34
C THR A 151 -13.46 -1.26 2.99
N SER A 152 -14.05 -2.42 2.87
CA SER A 152 -14.93 -2.80 1.77
C SER A 152 -16.02 -3.71 2.31
N GLU A 153 -17.28 -3.25 2.26
CA GLU A 153 -18.41 -3.94 2.87
C GLU A 153 -18.18 -4.17 4.38
N ALA A 154 -18.06 -5.43 4.82
CA ALA A 154 -17.81 -5.79 6.21
C ALA A 154 -16.31 -6.04 6.52
N GLU A 155 -15.46 -6.00 5.51
CA GLU A 155 -14.02 -6.26 5.66
C GLU A 155 -13.25 -4.97 5.97
N ARG A 156 -12.24 -5.08 6.84
CA ARG A 156 -11.35 -4.00 7.23
C ARG A 156 -9.92 -4.52 7.23
N TRP A 157 -8.99 -3.73 6.72
CA TRP A 157 -7.58 -4.08 6.72
C TRP A 157 -6.70 -2.84 6.85
N SER A 158 -5.47 -3.04 7.30
CA SER A 158 -4.49 -1.96 7.48
C SER A 158 -3.19 -2.26 6.76
N THR A 159 -2.63 -1.22 6.16
CA THR A 159 -1.38 -1.26 5.41
C THR A 159 -0.42 -0.17 5.87
N VAL A 160 0.86 -0.34 5.62
CA VAL A 160 1.93 0.54 6.10
C VAL A 160 2.91 0.89 4.98
N GLY A 161 3.41 2.11 5.01
CA GLY A 161 4.54 2.56 4.20
C GLY A 161 5.49 3.40 5.03
N VAL A 162 6.77 3.39 4.68
CA VAL A 162 7.83 4.15 5.36
C VAL A 162 8.74 4.80 4.33
N SER A 163 8.98 6.10 4.47
CA SER A 163 9.90 6.86 3.64
C SER A 163 10.25 8.19 4.30
N GLU A 164 11.34 8.83 3.91
CA GLU A 164 11.60 10.23 4.21
C GLU A 164 10.64 11.18 3.43
N ASN A 165 10.04 10.68 2.36
CA ASN A 165 9.01 11.38 1.60
C ASN A 165 7.62 10.86 1.97
N ILE A 166 6.79 11.73 2.56
CA ILE A 166 5.43 11.37 2.99
C ILE A 166 4.54 10.88 1.83
N ILE A 167 4.75 11.38 0.62
CA ILE A 167 4.01 10.94 -0.57
C ILE A 167 4.40 9.50 -0.92
N GLU A 168 5.70 9.20 -0.89
CA GLU A 168 6.20 7.84 -1.14
C GLU A 168 5.71 6.86 -0.07
N ALA A 169 5.78 7.23 1.22
CA ALA A 169 5.25 6.40 2.30
C ALA A 169 3.73 6.15 2.14
N SER A 170 2.98 7.18 1.76
CA SER A 170 1.53 7.08 1.50
C SER A 170 1.23 6.22 0.28
N TRP A 171 2.04 6.35 -0.78
CA TRP A 171 1.92 5.54 -1.99
C TRP A 171 2.12 4.05 -1.70
N GLN A 172 3.16 3.69 -0.94
CA GLN A 172 3.42 2.30 -0.53
C GLN A 172 2.22 1.70 0.20
N ALA A 173 1.69 2.41 1.21
CA ALA A 173 0.54 1.95 1.96
C ALA A 173 -0.74 1.85 1.11
N LEU A 174 -0.95 2.80 0.19
CA LEU A 174 -2.12 2.83 -0.70
C LEU A 174 -2.07 1.69 -1.73
N VAL A 175 -0.93 1.44 -2.35
CA VAL A 175 -0.73 0.33 -3.29
C VAL A 175 -0.98 -1.01 -2.62
N ASP A 176 -0.45 -1.21 -1.44
CA ASP A 176 -0.69 -2.43 -0.66
C ASP A 176 -2.17 -2.57 -0.33
N SER A 177 -2.84 -1.48 0.03
CA SER A 177 -4.27 -1.50 0.35
C SER A 177 -5.13 -1.96 -0.85
N VAL A 178 -4.84 -1.46 -2.04
CA VAL A 178 -5.51 -1.87 -3.28
C VAL A 178 -5.17 -3.32 -3.63
N ASN A 179 -3.90 -3.67 -3.64
CA ASN A 179 -3.45 -5.04 -3.97
C ASN A 179 -4.02 -6.08 -3.01
N TYR A 180 -4.17 -5.75 -1.73
CA TYR A 180 -4.74 -6.65 -0.74
C TYR A 180 -6.21 -6.98 -1.06
N LEU A 181 -7.03 -5.97 -1.35
CA LEU A 181 -8.42 -6.19 -1.75
C LEU A 181 -8.50 -7.06 -3.00
N LEU A 182 -7.68 -6.76 -4.01
CA LEU A 182 -7.67 -7.53 -5.27
C LEU A 182 -7.21 -8.98 -5.06
N LEU A 183 -6.23 -9.21 -4.18
CA LEU A 183 -5.81 -10.56 -3.82
C LEU A 183 -6.95 -11.35 -3.15
N LYS A 184 -7.65 -10.75 -2.19
CA LYS A 184 -8.78 -11.38 -1.51
C LYS A 184 -9.93 -11.70 -2.47
N GLU A 185 -10.23 -10.82 -3.40
CA GLU A 185 -11.23 -11.06 -4.44
C GLU A 185 -10.83 -12.20 -5.41
N LEU A 186 -9.53 -12.31 -5.71
CA LEU A 186 -9.02 -13.40 -6.52
C LEU A 186 -9.13 -14.74 -5.79
N GLN A 187 -8.80 -14.78 -4.50
CA GLN A 187 -8.92 -15.99 -3.67
C GLN A 187 -10.37 -16.48 -3.58
N LYS A 188 -11.35 -15.58 -3.38
CA LYS A 188 -12.79 -15.92 -3.35
C LYS A 188 -13.32 -16.55 -4.65
N ARG A 189 -12.65 -16.38 -5.78
CA ARG A 189 -13.08 -16.94 -7.08
C ARG A 189 -12.52 -18.34 -7.33
N VAL A 190 -11.55 -18.74 -6.54
CA VAL A 190 -10.86 -20.05 -6.68
C VAL A 190 -11.49 -21.10 -5.76
N ASP A 191 -12.16 -20.67 -4.69
CA ASP A 191 -12.95 -21.50 -3.78
C ASP A 191 -14.38 -21.68 -4.32
#